data_ac5b1864f8e2fa884331f5afbfeaf05a
#
_entry.id   ac5b1864f8e2fa884331f5afbfeaf05a
#
_cell.length_a   1.000
_cell.length_b   1.000
_cell.length_c   1.000
_cell.angle_alpha   90.00
_cell.angle_beta   90.00
_cell.angle_gamma   90.00
#
_symmetry.space_group_name_H-M   'P 1'
#
loop_
_entity.id
_entity.type
_entity.pdbx_description
1 polymer ?
#
loop_
_entity_poly.entity_id
_entity_poly.type
_entity_poly.pdbx_seq_one_letter_code
_entity_poly.pdbx_strand_id
1 'polypeptide(L)'
;MTNPTSPPVLTELKLTPAVKDTVNGALDHGRMLSVAYVSPDGKPELSFRGSVQAYSDTQLAIWVRNPEGGIVQAVRSGKPHISLLYGQLAPEKVFLTFRGRGRIDSAEAVRKAVYENSPELERNLDKDRKGVALVIDLDSVDGFIAGTVLKMRR
;
A
#
# COMPACT_ATOMS: atom_id res chain seq x y z
N MET A 1 -13.17 39.76 -6.86
CA MET A 1 -13.32 38.30 -7.00
C MET A 1 -11.94 37.67 -7.12
N THR A 2 -11.54 36.92 -6.12
CA THR A 2 -10.35 36.09 -6.22
C THR A 2 -10.70 34.84 -7.02
N ASN A 3 -10.01 34.62 -8.15
CA ASN A 3 -10.09 33.35 -8.87
C ASN A 3 -9.66 32.23 -7.92
N PRO A 4 -10.44 31.14 -7.77
CA PRO A 4 -9.98 30.02 -6.98
C PRO A 4 -8.68 29.53 -7.56
N THR A 5 -7.62 29.54 -6.75
CA THR A 5 -6.32 28.97 -7.12
C THR A 5 -6.51 27.48 -7.32
N SER A 6 -6.08 26.94 -8.46
CA SER A 6 -6.06 25.48 -8.69
C SER A 6 -5.24 24.80 -7.59
N PRO A 7 -5.63 23.62 -7.13
CA PRO A 7 -4.84 22.89 -6.13
C PRO A 7 -3.44 22.58 -6.67
N PRO A 8 -2.41 22.58 -5.80
CA PRO A 8 -1.09 22.15 -6.22
C PRO A 8 -1.11 20.71 -6.72
N VAL A 9 -0.23 20.39 -7.67
CA VAL A 9 -0.07 19.06 -8.24
C VAL A 9 1.36 18.59 -7.98
N LEU A 10 1.49 17.41 -7.37
CA LEU A 10 2.78 16.76 -7.16
C LEU A 10 2.98 15.68 -8.21
N THR A 11 4.10 15.72 -8.91
CA THR A 11 4.41 14.80 -10.02
C THR A 11 5.62 13.90 -9.77
N GLU A 12 6.50 14.28 -8.85
CA GLU A 12 7.60 13.43 -8.43
C GLU A 12 7.09 12.28 -7.54
N LEU A 13 7.52 11.07 -7.81
CA LEU A 13 7.18 9.94 -6.96
C LEU A 13 7.93 10.02 -5.63
N LYS A 14 7.25 10.55 -4.65
CA LYS A 14 7.74 10.63 -3.26
C LYS A 14 6.53 10.70 -2.33
N LEU A 15 6.36 9.68 -1.52
CA LEU A 15 5.26 9.64 -0.55
C LEU A 15 5.43 10.78 0.46
N THR A 16 4.43 11.67 0.50
CA THR A 16 4.43 12.77 1.46
C THR A 16 4.11 12.27 2.88
N PRO A 17 4.44 13.04 3.94
CA PRO A 17 4.03 12.67 5.29
C PRO A 17 2.53 12.41 5.42
N ALA A 18 1.69 13.21 4.76
CA ALA A 18 0.23 13.03 4.79
C ALA A 18 -0.19 11.67 4.20
N VAL A 19 0.41 11.26 3.08
CA VAL A 19 0.15 9.95 2.47
C VAL A 19 0.62 8.83 3.38
N LYS A 20 1.83 8.93 3.92
CA LYS A 20 2.39 7.91 4.83
C LYS A 20 1.52 7.73 6.07
N ASP A 21 1.12 8.83 6.71
CA ASP A 21 0.28 8.79 7.92
C ASP A 21 -1.09 8.18 7.63
N THR A 22 -1.68 8.49 6.47
CA THR A 22 -2.96 7.92 6.05
C THR A 22 -2.87 6.41 5.86
N VAL A 23 -1.85 5.94 5.16
CA VAL A 23 -1.65 4.50 4.93
C VAL A 23 -1.35 3.78 6.25
N ASN A 24 -0.42 4.31 7.03
CA ASN A 24 0.01 3.67 8.28
C ASN A 24 -1.09 3.65 9.35
N GLY A 25 -1.95 4.64 9.37
CA GLY A 25 -3.04 4.77 10.34
C GLY A 25 -4.37 4.19 9.89
N ALA A 26 -4.48 3.65 8.68
CA ALA A 26 -5.76 3.24 8.10
C ALA A 26 -6.52 2.26 8.98
N LEU A 27 -5.91 1.17 9.40
CA LEU A 27 -6.58 0.15 10.21
C LEU A 27 -7.02 0.69 11.58
N ASP A 28 -6.21 1.51 12.23
CA ASP A 28 -6.55 2.12 13.52
C ASP A 28 -7.76 3.05 13.41
N HIS A 29 -8.02 3.59 12.23
CA HIS A 29 -9.20 4.41 11.93
C HIS A 29 -10.37 3.59 11.34
N GLY A 30 -10.31 2.27 11.43
CA GLY A 30 -11.36 1.39 10.93
C GLY A 30 -11.41 1.27 9.41
N ARG A 31 -10.30 1.53 8.74
CA ARG A 31 -10.18 1.45 7.27
C ARG A 31 -9.10 0.47 6.87
N MET A 32 -9.26 -0.10 5.69
CA MET A 32 -8.27 -0.98 5.07
C MET A 32 -8.07 -0.55 3.63
N LEU A 33 -6.91 -0.86 3.07
CA LEU A 33 -6.70 -0.66 1.65
C LEU A 33 -7.23 -1.87 0.87
N SER A 34 -7.84 -1.60 -0.28
CA SER A 34 -8.15 -2.63 -1.27
C SER A 34 -6.89 -2.91 -2.08
N VAL A 35 -6.59 -4.17 -2.28
CA VAL A 35 -5.39 -4.62 -2.99
C VAL A 35 -5.79 -5.55 -4.12
N ALA A 36 -5.36 -5.20 -5.33
CA ALA A 36 -5.62 -5.95 -6.55
C ALA A 36 -4.32 -6.51 -7.12
N TYR A 37 -4.39 -7.74 -7.60
CA TYR A 37 -3.29 -8.40 -8.31
C TYR A 37 -3.86 -9.37 -9.35
N VAL A 38 -3.01 -9.94 -10.17
CA VAL A 38 -3.40 -10.94 -11.18
C VAL A 38 -2.89 -12.29 -10.73
N SER A 39 -3.79 -13.27 -10.62
CA SER A 39 -3.43 -14.63 -10.24
C SER A 39 -2.53 -15.30 -11.29
N PRO A 40 -1.82 -16.40 -10.93
CA PRO A 40 -0.98 -17.11 -11.89
C PRO A 40 -1.73 -17.54 -13.17
N ASP A 41 -3.02 -17.83 -13.08
CA ASP A 41 -3.87 -18.20 -14.23
C ASP A 41 -4.51 -17.00 -14.96
N GLY A 42 -4.08 -15.77 -14.61
CA GLY A 42 -4.47 -14.56 -15.35
C GLY A 42 -5.77 -13.90 -14.89
N LYS A 43 -6.32 -14.28 -13.75
CA LYS A 43 -7.57 -13.69 -13.23
C LYS A 43 -7.29 -12.53 -12.29
N PRO A 44 -8.06 -11.43 -12.37
CA PRO A 44 -7.94 -10.36 -11.40
C PRO A 44 -8.46 -10.82 -10.03
N GLU A 45 -7.69 -10.49 -8.98
CA GLU A 45 -8.04 -10.76 -7.59
C GLU A 45 -8.09 -9.46 -6.82
N LEU A 46 -8.99 -9.37 -5.86
CA LEU A 46 -9.21 -8.17 -5.05
C LEU A 46 -9.53 -8.56 -3.63
N SER A 47 -8.84 -7.94 -2.67
CA SER A 47 -9.09 -8.16 -1.25
C SER A 47 -8.73 -6.93 -0.44
N PHE A 48 -9.27 -6.87 0.78
CA PHE A 48 -8.82 -5.89 1.76
C PHE A 48 -7.57 -6.39 2.50
N ARG A 49 -6.65 -5.49 2.79
CA ARG A 49 -5.46 -5.78 3.58
C ARG A 49 -5.30 -4.73 4.69
N GLY A 50 -5.19 -5.18 5.92
CA GLY A 50 -5.01 -4.32 7.08
C GLY A 50 -3.56 -3.99 7.40
N SER A 51 -2.59 -4.69 6.81
CA SER A 51 -1.16 -4.54 7.13
C SER A 51 -0.38 -3.68 6.13
N VAL A 52 -1.07 -2.96 5.24
CA VAL A 52 -0.37 -2.07 4.30
C VAL A 52 0.30 -0.93 5.05
N GLN A 53 1.55 -0.68 4.73
CA GLN A 53 2.35 0.37 5.37
C GLN A 53 3.24 1.08 4.35
N ALA A 54 3.58 2.34 4.63
CA ALA A 54 4.64 3.03 3.92
C ALA A 54 5.99 2.46 4.39
N TYR A 55 6.79 1.98 3.45
CA TYR A 55 8.08 1.35 3.75
C TYR A 55 9.24 2.31 3.52
N SER A 56 9.14 3.13 2.49
CA SER A 56 10.08 4.20 2.17
C SER A 56 9.35 5.33 1.43
N ASP A 57 10.08 6.31 0.95
CA ASP A 57 9.50 7.40 0.14
C ASP A 57 8.90 6.91 -1.20
N THR A 58 9.30 5.72 -1.66
CA THR A 58 8.89 5.18 -2.97
C THR A 58 8.35 3.76 -2.88
N GLN A 59 8.13 3.24 -1.67
CA GLN A 59 7.72 1.84 -1.47
C GLN A 59 6.61 1.73 -0.44
N LEU A 60 5.70 0.81 -0.68
CA LEU A 60 4.79 0.27 0.32
C LEU A 60 5.23 -1.15 0.71
N ALA A 61 4.71 -1.66 1.81
CA ALA A 61 4.91 -3.05 2.20
C ALA A 61 3.64 -3.63 2.82
N ILE A 62 3.53 -4.94 2.76
CA ILE A 62 2.43 -5.70 3.35
C ILE A 62 3.02 -6.91 4.07
N TRP A 63 2.60 -7.15 5.31
CA TRP A 63 2.83 -8.44 5.95
C TRP A 63 1.74 -9.40 5.49
N VAL A 64 2.12 -10.41 4.72
CA VAL A 64 1.19 -11.43 4.21
C VAL A 64 1.27 -12.65 5.12
N ARG A 65 0.22 -12.88 5.90
CA ARG A 65 0.20 -13.94 6.93
C ARG A 65 0.32 -15.34 6.36
N ASN A 66 -0.30 -15.58 5.21
CA ASN A 66 -0.21 -16.88 4.55
C ASN A 66 0.93 -16.87 3.52
N PRO A 67 2.07 -17.54 3.81
CA PRO A 67 3.21 -17.55 2.89
C PRO A 67 2.92 -18.29 1.57
N GLU A 68 1.82 -19.05 1.51
CA GLU A 68 1.34 -19.74 0.31
C GLU A 68 0.11 -19.06 -0.29
N GLY A 69 -0.21 -17.85 0.14
CA GLY A 69 -1.39 -17.12 -0.32
C GLY A 69 -1.32 -16.71 -1.79
N GLY A 70 -2.48 -16.38 -2.35
CA GLY A 70 -2.61 -16.07 -3.79
C GLY A 70 -1.72 -14.94 -4.27
N ILE A 71 -1.59 -13.87 -3.50
CA ILE A 71 -0.73 -12.73 -3.87
C ILE A 71 0.75 -13.14 -3.89
N VAL A 72 1.19 -14.00 -2.97
CA VAL A 72 2.56 -14.51 -2.94
C VAL A 72 2.83 -15.39 -4.16
N GLN A 73 1.89 -16.28 -4.49
CA GLN A 73 1.98 -17.15 -5.66
C GLN A 73 2.05 -16.32 -6.96
N ALA A 74 1.23 -15.29 -7.08
CA ALA A 74 1.23 -14.39 -8.22
C ALA A 74 2.60 -13.72 -8.42
N VAL A 75 3.14 -13.13 -7.36
CA VAL A 75 4.44 -12.45 -7.39
C VAL A 75 5.56 -13.44 -7.76
N ARG A 76 5.58 -14.61 -7.14
CA ARG A 76 6.57 -15.66 -7.43
C ARG A 76 6.46 -16.26 -8.83
N SER A 77 5.27 -16.22 -9.43
CA SER A 77 5.03 -16.73 -10.78
C SER A 77 5.35 -15.72 -11.89
N GLY A 78 5.92 -14.57 -11.55
CA GLY A 78 6.26 -13.53 -12.51
C GLY A 78 5.14 -12.56 -12.86
N LYS A 79 4.13 -12.43 -12.00
CA LYS A 79 3.05 -11.44 -12.11
C LYS A 79 3.15 -10.44 -10.95
N PRO A 80 4.11 -9.50 -11.01
CA PRO A 80 4.43 -8.63 -9.88
C PRO A 80 3.50 -7.42 -9.73
N HIS A 81 2.68 -7.09 -10.74
CA HIS A 81 1.89 -5.87 -10.74
C HIS A 81 0.80 -5.90 -9.68
N ILE A 82 0.79 -4.87 -8.84
CA ILE A 82 -0.15 -4.71 -7.73
C ILE A 82 -0.70 -3.30 -7.76
N SER A 83 -2.01 -3.17 -7.58
CA SER A 83 -2.67 -1.89 -7.38
C SER A 83 -3.32 -1.85 -6.01
N LEU A 84 -3.26 -0.70 -5.35
CA LEU A 84 -3.87 -0.50 -4.04
C LEU A 84 -4.74 0.76 -4.07
N LEU A 85 -5.84 0.72 -3.33
CA LEU A 85 -6.81 1.81 -3.32
C LEU A 85 -7.19 2.16 -1.89
N TYR A 86 -7.18 3.46 -1.58
CA TYR A 86 -7.70 4.01 -0.34
C TYR A 86 -8.74 5.07 -0.67
N GLY A 87 -9.88 5.04 0.00
CA GLY A 87 -10.95 6.01 -0.19
C GLY A 87 -11.55 6.48 1.12
N GLN A 88 -11.76 7.78 1.24
CA GLN A 88 -12.37 8.42 2.41
C GLN A 88 -13.14 9.65 1.94
N LEU A 89 -14.38 9.79 2.38
CA LEU A 89 -15.20 10.99 2.09
C LEU A 89 -15.20 11.99 3.22
N ALA A 90 -15.10 11.53 4.46
CA ALA A 90 -15.18 12.35 5.67
C ALA A 90 -14.20 11.83 6.73
N PRO A 91 -13.69 12.69 7.63
CA PRO A 91 -13.94 14.13 7.74
C PRO A 91 -13.33 14.92 6.57
N GLU A 92 -12.27 14.40 5.92
CA GLU A 92 -11.63 14.99 4.75
C GLU A 92 -11.71 14.02 3.59
N LYS A 93 -11.80 14.58 2.38
CA LYS A 93 -11.77 13.77 1.16
C LYS A 93 -10.34 13.33 0.85
N VAL A 94 -10.13 12.03 0.81
CA VAL A 94 -8.84 11.42 0.45
C VAL A 94 -9.09 10.27 -0.52
N PHE A 95 -8.45 10.32 -1.68
CA PHE A 95 -8.46 9.24 -2.66
C PHE A 95 -7.04 8.98 -3.10
N LEU A 96 -6.58 7.74 -2.93
CA LEU A 96 -5.22 7.35 -3.29
C LEU A 96 -5.26 6.05 -4.07
N THR A 97 -4.63 6.05 -5.24
CA THR A 97 -4.39 4.84 -6.04
C THR A 97 -2.89 4.67 -6.20
N PHE A 98 -2.40 3.56 -5.69
CA PHE A 98 -0.98 3.17 -5.81
C PHE A 98 -0.86 2.06 -6.84
N ARG A 99 0.14 2.13 -7.69
CA ARG A 99 0.49 1.05 -8.63
C ARG A 99 1.97 0.77 -8.55
N GLY A 100 2.31 -0.49 -8.52
CA GLY A 100 3.71 -0.88 -8.42
C GLY A 100 3.94 -2.36 -8.69
N ARG A 101 5.13 -2.81 -8.34
CA ARG A 101 5.60 -4.18 -8.55
C ARG A 101 6.03 -4.77 -7.22
N GLY A 102 5.39 -5.89 -6.86
CA GLY A 102 5.67 -6.59 -5.62
C GLY A 102 6.82 -7.59 -5.75
N ARG A 103 7.53 -7.76 -4.66
CA ARG A 103 8.53 -8.82 -4.49
C ARG A 103 8.47 -9.32 -3.05
N ILE A 104 8.72 -10.60 -2.87
CA ILE A 104 8.87 -11.18 -1.54
C ILE A 104 10.31 -10.97 -1.10
N ASP A 105 10.49 -10.27 0.02
CA ASP A 105 11.80 -10.01 0.58
C ASP A 105 12.00 -10.86 1.83
N SER A 106 12.91 -11.83 1.75
CA SER A 106 13.17 -12.79 2.82
C SER A 106 14.31 -12.37 3.76
N ALA A 107 14.93 -11.21 3.53
CA ALA A 107 15.97 -10.70 4.41
C ALA A 107 15.39 -10.49 5.82
N GLU A 108 16.10 -10.94 6.84
CA GLU A 108 15.63 -10.90 8.23
C GLU A 108 15.31 -9.46 8.69
N ALA A 109 16.15 -8.50 8.32
CA ALA A 109 15.92 -7.10 8.67
C ALA A 109 14.64 -6.54 8.04
N VAL A 110 14.32 -6.93 6.80
CA VAL A 110 13.10 -6.50 6.11
C VAL A 110 11.88 -7.16 6.74
N ARG A 111 11.92 -8.47 6.95
CA ARG A 111 10.82 -9.19 7.60
C ARG A 111 10.51 -8.61 8.97
N LYS A 112 11.54 -8.37 9.77
CA LYS A 112 11.40 -7.75 11.08
C LYS A 112 10.73 -6.38 11.00
N ALA A 113 11.24 -5.50 10.14
CA ALA A 113 10.70 -4.15 9.97
C ALA A 113 9.23 -4.17 9.53
N VAL A 114 8.89 -4.95 8.54
CA VAL A 114 7.51 -5.03 8.01
C VAL A 114 6.56 -5.62 9.05
N TYR A 115 6.96 -6.67 9.75
CA TYR A 115 6.13 -7.23 10.82
C TYR A 115 5.93 -6.25 11.97
N GLU A 116 7.00 -5.67 12.50
CA GLU A 116 6.93 -4.77 13.66
C GLU A 116 6.19 -3.47 13.38
N ASN A 117 6.23 -2.97 12.14
CA ASN A 117 5.51 -1.77 11.72
C ASN A 117 4.07 -2.06 11.28
N SER A 118 3.65 -3.31 11.23
CA SER A 118 2.25 -3.66 11.01
C SER A 118 1.41 -3.30 12.24
N PRO A 119 0.12 -2.95 12.07
CA PRO A 119 -0.77 -2.69 13.20
C PRO A 119 -0.83 -3.88 14.17
N GLU A 120 -0.99 -3.58 15.45
CA GLU A 120 -1.05 -4.60 16.51
C GLU A 120 -2.08 -5.69 16.22
N LEU A 121 -3.25 -5.31 15.71
CA LEU A 121 -4.30 -6.26 15.33
C LEU A 121 -3.77 -7.29 14.33
N GLU A 122 -3.04 -6.85 13.32
CA GLU A 122 -2.44 -7.74 12.32
C GLU A 122 -1.33 -8.61 12.90
N ARG A 123 -0.47 -8.06 13.76
CA ARG A 123 0.58 -8.83 14.43
C ARG A 123 -0.01 -9.93 15.31
N ASN A 124 -1.10 -9.64 16.00
CA ASN A 124 -1.77 -10.61 16.87
C ASN A 124 -2.36 -11.78 16.10
N LEU A 125 -2.62 -11.63 14.81
CA LEU A 125 -3.11 -12.71 13.95
C LEU A 125 -1.99 -13.63 13.45
N ASP A 126 -0.74 -13.25 13.65
CA ASP A 126 0.44 -14.05 13.26
C ASP A 126 1.58 -13.87 14.28
N LYS A 127 1.32 -14.25 15.53
CA LYS A 127 2.30 -14.10 16.63
C LYS A 127 3.59 -14.86 16.38
N ASP A 128 3.52 -15.98 15.69
CA ASP A 128 4.68 -16.82 15.39
C ASP A 128 5.48 -16.33 14.16
N ARG A 129 5.06 -15.22 13.55
CA ARG A 129 5.73 -14.59 12.40
C ARG A 129 5.95 -15.57 11.23
N LYS A 130 4.95 -16.36 10.90
CA LYS A 130 5.00 -17.35 9.81
C LYS A 130 4.82 -16.74 8.43
N GLY A 131 4.29 -15.52 8.36
CA GLY A 131 4.05 -14.80 7.13
C GLY A 131 5.33 -14.34 6.44
N VAL A 132 5.13 -13.58 5.37
CA VAL A 132 6.21 -13.03 4.54
C VAL A 132 6.05 -11.52 4.36
N ALA A 133 7.16 -10.84 4.11
CA ALA A 133 7.17 -9.44 3.77
C ALA A 133 7.06 -9.29 2.24
N LEU A 134 5.99 -8.63 1.80
CA LEU A 134 5.79 -8.23 0.41
C LEU A 134 6.14 -6.75 0.31
N VAL A 135 7.19 -6.42 -0.41
CA VAL A 135 7.61 -5.04 -0.67
C VAL A 135 7.15 -4.65 -2.07
N ILE A 136 6.56 -3.47 -2.19
CA ILE A 136 5.99 -2.97 -3.43
C ILE A 136 6.76 -1.72 -3.85
N ASP A 137 7.52 -1.84 -4.93
CA ASP A 137 8.20 -0.72 -5.56
C ASP A 137 7.18 0.04 -6.40
N LEU A 138 6.89 1.29 -6.02
CA LEU A 138 5.84 2.07 -6.67
C LEU A 138 6.29 2.61 -8.03
N ASP A 139 5.38 2.58 -8.99
CA ASP A 139 5.53 3.19 -10.31
C ASP A 139 4.72 4.49 -10.41
N SER A 140 3.58 4.56 -9.73
CA SER A 140 2.72 5.74 -9.74
C SER A 140 1.88 5.85 -8.48
N VAL A 141 1.53 7.09 -8.13
CA VAL A 141 0.53 7.41 -7.12
C VAL A 141 -0.36 8.51 -7.69
N ASP A 142 -1.64 8.24 -7.77
CA ASP A 142 -2.66 9.19 -8.22
C ASP A 142 -3.67 9.44 -7.11
N GLY A 143 -4.19 10.65 -7.06
CA GLY A 143 -5.28 10.94 -6.13
C GLY A 143 -5.31 12.37 -5.60
N PHE A 144 -5.90 12.49 -4.43
CA PHE A 144 -6.12 13.78 -3.77
C PHE A 144 -6.02 13.59 -2.26
N ILE A 145 -5.23 14.43 -1.60
CA ILE A 145 -5.05 14.44 -0.16
C ILE A 145 -4.57 15.81 0.31
N ALA A 146 -5.09 16.27 1.43
CA ALA A 146 -4.67 17.53 2.06
C ALA A 146 -4.67 18.72 1.08
N GLY A 147 -5.69 18.82 0.23
CA GLY A 147 -5.81 19.89 -0.75
C GLY A 147 -4.85 19.80 -1.93
N THR A 148 -4.16 18.69 -2.10
CA THR A 148 -3.13 18.48 -3.13
C THR A 148 -3.53 17.36 -4.07
N VAL A 149 -3.38 17.59 -5.37
CA VAL A 149 -3.56 16.56 -6.41
C VAL A 149 -2.26 15.80 -6.60
N LEU A 150 -2.34 14.48 -6.63
CA LEU A 150 -1.18 13.62 -6.86
C LEU A 150 -1.28 13.01 -8.27
N LYS A 151 -0.24 13.19 -9.06
CA LYS A 151 -0.01 12.55 -10.36
C LYS A 151 1.43 12.11 -10.43
N MET A 152 1.84 11.36 -9.41
CA MET A 152 3.24 10.99 -9.22
C MET A 152 3.65 9.88 -10.17
N ARG A 153 4.81 10.04 -10.77
CA ARG A 153 5.43 9.05 -11.66
C ARG A 153 6.91 8.91 -11.30
N ARG A 154 7.40 7.69 -11.45
CA ARG A 154 8.81 7.39 -11.27
C ARG A 154 9.63 7.89 -12.46
#